data_bb62f2ae3f77755f1a93f68fea629891
#
_entry.id   bb62f2ae3f77755f1a93f68fea629891
#
_cell.length_a   1.000
_cell.length_b   1.000
_cell.length_c   1.000
_cell.angle_alpha   90.00
_cell.angle_beta   90.00
_cell.angle_gamma   90.00
#
_symmetry.space_group_name_H-M   'P 1'
#
loop_
_entity.id
_entity.type
_entity.pdbx_description
1 polymer ?
#
loop_
_entity_poly.entity_id
_entity_poly.type
_entity_poly.pdbx_seq_one_letter_code
_entity_poly.pdbx_strand_id
1 'polypeptide(L)'
;MKIGCMLKEALKSLFKKPVTVQYITKPGEVVPVSERYRGRIVYEREACIGCLLCIKTCPSGAISVTEDGKVAFSLDRCIFCGQCGETCPRKAIKYSKNFEISVYSRDELMTK
;
A
#
# COMPACT_ATOMS: atom_id res chain seq x y z
N MET A 1 12.07 -14.75 41.77
CA MET A 1 11.35 -15.16 40.56
C MET A 1 11.01 -16.64 40.66
N LYS A 2 9.71 -17.01 40.54
CA LYS A 2 9.29 -18.42 40.61
C LYS A 2 9.54 -19.06 39.24
N ILE A 3 10.58 -19.88 39.13
CA ILE A 3 11.05 -20.52 37.88
C ILE A 3 9.97 -21.40 37.19
N GLY A 4 8.90 -21.79 37.87
CA GLY A 4 7.81 -22.60 37.31
C GLY A 4 6.62 -21.85 36.71
N CYS A 5 6.57 -20.52 36.76
CA CYS A 5 5.41 -19.76 36.31
C CYS A 5 5.24 -19.76 34.78
N MET A 6 6.38 -19.69 34.06
CA MET A 6 6.37 -19.69 32.59
C MET A 6 6.13 -21.07 31.98
N LEU A 7 6.45 -22.16 32.68
CA LEU A 7 6.24 -23.52 32.18
C LEU A 7 4.77 -23.84 31.96
N LYS A 8 3.90 -23.40 32.87
CA LYS A 8 2.44 -23.54 32.72
C LYS A 8 1.92 -22.84 31.48
N GLU A 9 2.40 -21.62 31.22
CA GLU A 9 1.94 -20.82 30.08
C GLU A 9 2.50 -21.39 28.76
N ALA A 10 3.74 -21.87 28.76
CA ALA A 10 4.34 -22.57 27.61
C ALA A 10 3.57 -23.83 27.24
N LEU A 11 3.25 -24.68 28.20
CA LEU A 11 2.44 -25.90 27.97
C LEU A 11 1.03 -25.57 27.48
N LYS A 12 0.42 -24.51 28.02
CA LYS A 12 -0.90 -24.05 27.60
C LYS A 12 -0.90 -23.48 26.16
N SER A 13 0.21 -22.84 25.75
CA SER A 13 0.35 -22.29 24.40
C SER A 13 0.47 -23.35 23.31
N LEU A 14 1.01 -24.54 23.64
CA LEU A 14 1.10 -25.68 22.71
C LEU A 14 -0.26 -26.17 22.21
N PHE A 15 -1.30 -26.04 23.03
CA PHE A 15 -2.67 -26.47 22.70
C PHE A 15 -3.58 -25.33 22.27
N LYS A 16 -3.10 -24.07 22.31
CA LYS A 16 -3.86 -22.92 21.82
C LYS A 16 -3.69 -22.75 20.30
N LYS A 17 -4.76 -22.31 19.66
CA LYS A 17 -4.72 -21.89 18.26
C LYS A 17 -3.72 -20.72 18.08
N PRO A 18 -2.85 -20.74 17.06
CA PRO A 18 -1.92 -19.63 16.81
C PRO A 18 -2.66 -18.30 16.61
N VAL A 19 -2.11 -17.22 17.17
CA VAL A 19 -2.67 -15.87 17.08
C VAL A 19 -2.33 -15.21 15.73
N THR A 20 -1.28 -15.72 15.08
CA THR A 20 -0.86 -15.23 13.76
C THR A 20 -1.88 -15.56 12.69
N VAL A 21 -2.20 -14.59 11.85
CA VAL A 21 -3.07 -14.79 10.69
C VAL A 21 -2.30 -15.59 9.63
N GLN A 22 -2.84 -16.74 9.26
CA GLN A 22 -2.26 -17.62 8.25
C GLN A 22 -2.72 -17.20 6.85
N TYR A 23 -2.26 -16.04 6.40
CA TYR A 23 -2.67 -15.42 5.14
C TYR A 23 -2.38 -16.29 3.91
N ILE A 24 -1.22 -16.95 3.86
CA ILE A 24 -0.78 -17.74 2.70
C ILE A 24 -1.38 -19.15 2.71
N THR A 25 -1.61 -19.74 3.89
CA THR A 25 -1.96 -21.17 4.01
C THR A 25 -3.46 -21.43 3.83
N LYS A 26 -4.30 -20.42 4.04
CA LYS A 26 -5.75 -20.50 3.88
C LYS A 26 -6.24 -19.50 2.86
N PRO A 27 -6.28 -19.83 1.57
CA PRO A 27 -6.88 -18.98 0.56
C PRO A 27 -8.37 -18.82 0.89
N GLY A 28 -8.78 -17.60 1.23
CA GLY A 28 -10.17 -17.27 1.59
C GLY A 28 -10.33 -16.60 2.96
N GLU A 29 -9.36 -16.68 3.87
CA GLU A 29 -9.35 -15.87 5.09
C GLU A 29 -8.71 -14.51 4.76
N VAL A 30 -9.48 -13.67 4.03
CA VAL A 30 -9.05 -12.32 3.67
C VAL A 30 -8.96 -11.50 4.95
N VAL A 31 -7.76 -11.00 5.26
CA VAL A 31 -7.59 -10.04 6.34
C VAL A 31 -8.41 -8.80 5.99
N PRO A 32 -9.37 -8.39 6.82
CA PRO A 32 -10.19 -7.22 6.52
C PRO A 32 -9.30 -5.98 6.51
N VAL A 33 -9.16 -5.40 5.33
CA VAL A 33 -8.37 -4.18 5.13
C VAL A 33 -9.20 -2.98 5.59
N SER A 34 -8.59 -2.09 6.37
CA SER A 34 -9.23 -0.86 6.84
C SER A 34 -9.78 -0.02 5.68
N GLU A 35 -10.89 0.70 5.89
CA GLU A 35 -11.46 1.59 4.88
C GLU A 35 -10.50 2.69 4.43
N ARG A 36 -9.64 3.14 5.34
CA ARG A 36 -8.62 4.18 5.10
C ARG A 36 -7.29 3.63 4.60
N TYR A 37 -7.25 2.36 4.22
CA TYR A 37 -6.04 1.75 3.71
C TYR A 37 -5.62 2.37 2.37
N ARG A 38 -4.33 2.65 2.22
CA ARG A 38 -3.73 3.22 1.03
C ARG A 38 -2.90 2.15 0.33
N GLY A 39 -3.55 1.35 -0.50
CA GLY A 39 -2.89 0.35 -1.34
C GLY A 39 -2.45 0.93 -2.68
N ARG A 40 -2.49 0.10 -3.74
CA ARG A 40 -2.05 0.50 -5.08
C ARG A 40 -2.73 1.80 -5.55
N ILE A 41 -1.94 2.72 -6.09
CA ILE A 41 -2.43 3.97 -6.67
C ILE A 41 -3.21 3.67 -7.94
N VAL A 42 -4.42 4.23 -8.02
CA VAL A 42 -5.27 4.23 -9.21
C VAL A 42 -5.31 5.66 -9.74
N TYR A 43 -4.76 5.87 -10.92
CA TYR A 43 -4.66 7.17 -11.55
C TYR A 43 -5.66 7.31 -12.69
N GLU A 44 -6.55 8.29 -12.59
CA GLU A 44 -7.52 8.65 -13.63
C GLU A 44 -6.93 9.74 -14.53
N ARG A 45 -6.32 9.31 -15.62
CA ARG A 45 -5.62 10.20 -16.55
C ARG A 45 -6.54 11.26 -17.17
N GLU A 46 -7.80 10.95 -17.42
CA GLU A 46 -8.79 11.87 -18.02
C GLU A 46 -9.15 13.00 -17.05
N ALA A 47 -9.26 12.71 -15.76
CA ALA A 47 -9.55 13.69 -14.73
C ALA A 47 -8.36 14.64 -14.45
N CYS A 48 -7.14 14.25 -14.84
CA CYS A 48 -5.93 15.00 -14.58
C CYS A 48 -5.79 16.20 -15.52
N ILE A 49 -5.60 17.40 -14.94
CA ILE A 49 -5.39 18.66 -15.65
C ILE A 49 -3.91 19.05 -15.81
N GLY A 50 -2.97 18.20 -15.39
CA GLY A 50 -1.53 18.47 -15.50
C GLY A 50 -1.01 19.62 -14.62
N CYS A 51 -1.64 19.88 -13.48
CA CYS A 51 -1.22 20.98 -12.59
C CYS A 51 0.11 20.76 -11.85
N LEU A 52 0.65 19.54 -11.88
CA LEU A 52 1.95 19.12 -11.33
C LEU A 52 2.13 19.34 -9.81
N LEU A 53 1.06 19.66 -9.07
CA LEU A 53 1.12 19.83 -7.62
C LEU A 53 1.53 18.54 -6.89
N CYS A 54 1.09 17.40 -7.37
CA CYS A 54 1.44 16.09 -6.82
C CYS A 54 2.94 15.81 -6.85
N ILE A 55 3.67 16.31 -7.86
CA ILE A 55 5.13 16.19 -7.95
C ILE A 55 5.81 17.00 -6.86
N LYS A 56 5.36 18.26 -6.66
CA LYS A 56 5.93 19.17 -5.65
C LYS A 56 5.72 18.69 -4.22
N THR A 57 4.60 17.98 -3.96
CA THR A 57 4.26 17.48 -2.64
C THR A 57 4.77 16.07 -2.36
N CYS A 58 5.33 15.38 -3.35
CA CYS A 58 5.83 14.01 -3.18
C CYS A 58 7.16 13.99 -2.42
N PRO A 59 7.22 13.46 -1.17
CA PRO A 59 8.46 13.45 -0.39
C PRO A 59 9.51 12.47 -0.92
N SER A 60 9.09 11.41 -1.63
CA SER A 60 9.99 10.39 -2.17
C SER A 60 10.39 10.62 -3.63
N GLY A 61 9.86 11.67 -4.29
CA GLY A 61 10.11 11.91 -5.70
C GLY A 61 9.64 10.78 -6.63
N ALA A 62 8.59 10.05 -6.23
CA ALA A 62 8.06 8.90 -6.97
C ALA A 62 7.18 9.29 -8.17
N ILE A 63 7.02 10.59 -8.45
CA ILE A 63 6.14 11.10 -9.50
C ILE A 63 6.97 11.84 -10.53
N SER A 64 6.85 11.47 -11.78
CA SER A 64 7.52 12.12 -12.92
C SER A 64 6.51 12.72 -13.89
N VAL A 65 6.97 13.67 -14.71
CA VAL A 65 6.17 14.24 -15.81
C VAL A 65 6.30 13.31 -17.02
N THR A 66 5.18 13.05 -17.69
CA THR A 66 5.15 12.39 -18.97
C THR A 66 5.21 13.42 -20.11
N GLU A 67 5.63 13.03 -21.31
CA GLU A 67 5.72 13.90 -22.50
C GLU A 67 4.39 14.62 -22.81
N ASP A 68 3.26 14.01 -22.48
CA ASP A 68 1.92 14.58 -22.63
C ASP A 68 1.56 15.64 -21.55
N GLY A 69 2.50 16.06 -20.70
CA GLY A 69 2.26 17.00 -19.60
C GLY A 69 1.46 16.42 -18.44
N LYS A 70 1.20 15.12 -18.44
CA LYS A 70 0.55 14.40 -17.35
C LYS A 70 1.59 13.76 -16.43
N VAL A 71 1.16 12.99 -15.44
CA VAL A 71 2.05 12.41 -14.44
C VAL A 71 2.10 10.89 -14.53
N ALA A 72 3.26 10.33 -14.22
CA ALA A 72 3.48 8.90 -14.05
C ALA A 72 3.97 8.62 -12.64
N PHE A 73 3.54 7.51 -12.06
CA PHE A 73 3.87 7.10 -10.69
C PHE A 73 4.80 5.89 -10.73
N SER A 74 5.94 6.00 -10.04
CA SER A 74 6.88 4.91 -9.79
C SER A 74 6.57 4.30 -8.43
N LEU A 75 5.81 3.20 -8.40
CA LEU A 75 5.40 2.56 -7.16
C LEU A 75 6.57 1.97 -6.37
N ASP A 76 7.68 1.66 -7.04
CA ASP A 76 8.94 1.18 -6.44
C ASP A 76 9.60 2.21 -5.49
N ARG A 77 9.33 3.50 -5.69
CA ARG A 77 9.81 4.59 -4.84
C ARG A 77 8.74 5.17 -3.93
N CYS A 78 7.49 4.77 -4.13
CA CYS A 78 6.35 5.32 -3.43
C CYS A 78 6.28 4.81 -1.98
N ILE A 79 6.18 5.73 -1.02
CA ILE A 79 5.98 5.40 0.41
C ILE A 79 4.50 5.37 0.81
N PHE A 80 3.58 5.46 -0.13
CA PHE A 80 2.12 5.44 0.10
C PHE A 80 1.61 6.46 1.14
N CYS A 81 2.28 7.60 1.27
CA CYS A 81 1.92 8.65 2.25
C CYS A 81 0.57 9.33 1.97
N GLY A 82 0.07 9.30 0.73
CA GLY A 82 -1.23 9.84 0.35
C GLY A 82 -1.25 11.34 0.02
N GLN A 83 -0.17 12.07 0.20
CA GLN A 83 -0.12 13.53 -0.02
C GLN A 83 -0.54 13.95 -1.43
N CYS A 84 -0.16 13.18 -2.45
CA CYS A 84 -0.52 13.48 -3.84
C CYS A 84 -2.03 13.41 -4.09
N GLY A 85 -2.75 12.49 -3.45
CA GLY A 85 -4.21 12.39 -3.55
C GLY A 85 -4.93 13.53 -2.83
N GLU A 86 -4.46 13.90 -1.63
CA GLU A 86 -5.02 15.01 -0.85
C GLU A 86 -4.81 16.38 -1.54
N THR A 87 -3.64 16.57 -2.16
CA THR A 87 -3.30 17.82 -2.84
C THR A 87 -3.96 17.95 -4.22
N CYS A 88 -4.47 16.85 -4.79
CA CYS A 88 -5.05 16.85 -6.13
C CYS A 88 -6.42 17.57 -6.16
N PRO A 89 -6.58 18.73 -6.83
CA PRO A 89 -7.84 19.47 -6.86
C PRO A 89 -8.95 18.72 -7.64
N ARG A 90 -8.55 17.87 -8.58
CA ARG A 90 -9.48 17.06 -9.39
C ARG A 90 -9.71 15.67 -8.86
N LYS A 91 -9.08 15.29 -7.72
CA LYS A 91 -9.16 13.95 -7.13
C LYS A 91 -8.88 12.81 -8.13
N ALA A 92 -8.00 13.09 -9.09
CA ALA A 92 -7.60 12.14 -10.13
C ALA A 92 -6.76 10.95 -9.61
N ILE A 93 -6.32 11.01 -8.34
CA ILE A 93 -5.48 10.00 -7.70
C ILE A 93 -6.31 9.35 -6.60
N LYS A 94 -6.58 8.06 -6.74
CA LYS A 94 -7.30 7.23 -5.77
C LYS A 94 -6.42 6.10 -5.26
N TYR A 95 -6.81 5.49 -4.16
CA TYR A 95 -6.09 4.37 -3.56
C TYR A 95 -7.01 3.16 -3.53
N SER A 96 -6.53 2.03 -4.04
CA SER A 96 -7.23 0.76 -3.95
C SER A 96 -6.98 0.09 -2.60
N LYS A 97 -7.75 -0.93 -2.28
CA LYS A 97 -7.49 -1.79 -1.12
C LYS A 97 -6.50 -2.93 -1.45
N ASN A 98 -6.02 -2.98 -2.68
CA ASN A 98 -5.07 -3.99 -3.11
C ASN A 98 -3.67 -3.66 -2.60
N PHE A 99 -3.10 -4.56 -1.80
CA PHE A 99 -1.74 -4.48 -1.26
C PHE A 99 -0.78 -5.48 -1.90
N GLU A 100 -1.28 -6.43 -2.68
CA GLU A 100 -0.48 -7.40 -3.41
C GLU A 100 0.07 -6.74 -4.69
N ILE A 101 1.23 -6.10 -4.56
CA ILE A 101 1.88 -5.31 -5.62
C ILE A 101 3.21 -5.94 -6.02
N SER A 102 3.42 -7.23 -5.72
CA SER A 102 4.64 -7.92 -6.12
C SER A 102 4.68 -8.17 -7.62
N VAL A 103 5.78 -7.82 -8.25
CA VAL A 103 6.00 -7.96 -9.70
C VAL A 103 7.43 -8.45 -9.96
N TYR A 104 7.67 -9.02 -11.12
CA TYR A 104 9.01 -9.46 -11.53
C TYR A 104 9.82 -8.35 -12.20
N SER A 105 9.16 -7.41 -12.89
CA SER A 105 9.80 -6.30 -13.59
C SER A 105 9.42 -4.97 -12.97
N ARG A 106 10.39 -4.05 -12.90
CA ARG A 106 10.21 -2.69 -12.39
C ARG A 106 9.23 -1.86 -13.23
N ASP A 107 9.15 -2.16 -14.52
CA ASP A 107 8.30 -1.44 -15.47
C ASP A 107 6.81 -1.63 -15.16
N GLU A 108 6.43 -2.77 -14.59
CA GLU A 108 5.06 -3.07 -14.16
C GLU A 108 4.59 -2.23 -12.96
N LEU A 109 5.55 -1.67 -12.21
CA LEU A 109 5.28 -0.74 -11.09
C LEU A 109 5.09 0.71 -11.54
N MET A 110 5.26 0.98 -12.83
CA MET A 110 5.00 2.30 -13.41
C MET A 110 3.53 2.41 -13.78
N THR A 111 2.79 3.30 -13.10
CA THR A 111 1.40 3.64 -13.43
C THR A 111 1.38 4.93 -14.23
N LYS A 112 0.94 4.87 -15.50
CA LYS A 112 0.85 6.01 -16.44
C LYS A 112 -0.60 6.43 -16.65
#